data_3bf0acc3cbebc35551fc7cafa03da014
#
_entry.id   3bf0acc3cbebc35551fc7cafa03da014
#
_cell.length_a   1.000
_cell.length_b   1.000
_cell.length_c   1.000
_cell.angle_alpha   90.00
_cell.angle_beta   90.00
_cell.angle_gamma   90.00
#
_symmetry.space_group_name_H-M   'P 1'
#
loop_
_entity.id
_entity.type
_entity.pdbx_description
1 polymer ?
#
loop_
_entity_poly.entity_id
_entity_poly.type
_entity_poly.pdbx_seq_one_letter_code
_entity_poly.pdbx_strand_id
1 'polypeptide(L)'
;INERIKEIRRSSGLSQTDFAERLGTTRGVITNLEGEKTSPNEPFIKLICREFNVNEDWLRTGDGEMKQKLTRNQEIAEFMGVVMHDPDDSPRKRFVSIISKLSVDEWQLLAEIAKKMAEDE
;
A
#
# COMPACT_ATOMS: atom_id res chain seq x y z
N ILE A 1 5.45 -15.93 13.25
CA ILE A 1 5.93 -14.66 12.70
C ILE A 1 6.86 -14.86 11.50
N ASN A 2 7.74 -15.84 11.54
CA ASN A 2 8.71 -16.08 10.47
C ASN A 2 8.04 -16.48 9.15
N GLU A 3 7.03 -17.35 9.20
CA GLU A 3 6.25 -17.73 8.01
C GLU A 3 5.51 -16.54 7.41
N ARG A 4 5.01 -15.66 8.27
CA ARG A 4 4.28 -14.47 7.81
C ARG A 4 5.20 -13.46 7.12
N ILE A 5 6.46 -13.38 7.55
CA ILE A 5 7.46 -12.56 6.84
C ILE A 5 7.64 -13.07 5.41
N LYS A 6 7.76 -14.37 5.24
CA LYS A 6 7.87 -14.99 3.92
C LYS A 6 6.62 -14.73 3.07
N GLU A 7 5.44 -14.78 3.69
CA GLU A 7 4.17 -14.49 3.02
C GLU A 7 4.11 -13.04 2.52
N ILE A 8 4.58 -12.09 3.33
CA ILE A 8 4.69 -10.68 2.91
C ILE A 8 5.57 -10.57 1.67
N ARG A 9 6.74 -11.19 1.69
CA ARG A 9 7.67 -11.16 0.56
C ARG A 9 7.02 -11.72 -0.70
N ARG A 10 6.41 -12.88 -0.61
CA ARG A 10 5.76 -13.55 -1.76
C ARG A 10 4.60 -12.73 -2.32
N SER A 11 3.78 -12.16 -1.45
CA SER A 11 2.66 -11.33 -1.87
C SER A 11 3.11 -10.03 -2.55
N SER A 12 4.32 -9.58 -2.23
CA SER A 12 4.92 -8.39 -2.85
C SER A 12 5.65 -8.70 -4.17
N GLY A 13 5.75 -9.97 -4.54
CA GLY A 13 6.43 -10.39 -5.76
C GLY A 13 7.93 -10.23 -5.73
N LEU A 14 8.55 -10.16 -4.54
CA LEU A 14 9.98 -9.90 -4.39
C LEU A 14 10.76 -11.17 -4.12
N SER A 15 11.99 -11.24 -4.67
CA SER A 15 12.97 -12.24 -4.29
C SER A 15 13.49 -11.95 -2.88
N GLN A 16 14.20 -12.92 -2.27
CA GLN A 16 14.84 -12.70 -0.98
C GLN A 16 15.86 -11.55 -1.05
N THR A 17 16.60 -11.46 -2.15
CA THR A 17 17.58 -10.38 -2.35
C THR A 17 16.91 -9.02 -2.44
N ASP A 18 15.85 -8.90 -3.26
CA ASP A 18 15.14 -7.63 -3.42
C ASP A 18 14.42 -7.20 -2.14
N PHE A 19 13.84 -8.15 -1.42
CA PHE A 19 13.22 -7.90 -0.13
C PHE A 19 14.24 -7.38 0.88
N ALA A 20 15.42 -8.02 0.93
CA ALA A 20 16.51 -7.59 1.81
C ALA A 20 16.99 -6.18 1.47
N GLU A 21 17.19 -5.88 0.18
CA GLU A 21 17.61 -4.54 -0.24
C GLU A 21 16.61 -3.47 0.17
N ARG A 22 15.33 -3.76 -0.01
CA ARG A 22 14.26 -2.81 0.36
C ARG A 22 14.21 -2.54 1.85
N LEU A 23 14.59 -3.52 2.67
CA LEU A 23 14.65 -3.38 4.12
C LEU A 23 16.01 -2.91 4.64
N GLY A 24 16.97 -2.69 3.75
CA GLY A 24 18.31 -2.24 4.15
C GLY A 24 19.15 -3.31 4.84
N THR A 25 18.91 -4.57 4.53
CA THR A 25 19.63 -5.69 5.12
C THR A 25 20.19 -6.62 4.03
N THR A 26 20.67 -7.81 4.39
CA THR A 26 21.26 -8.76 3.47
C THR A 26 20.34 -9.96 3.23
N ARG A 27 20.53 -10.62 2.08
CA ARG A 27 19.79 -11.84 1.76
C ARG A 27 19.94 -12.91 2.85
N GLY A 28 21.14 -13.02 3.45
CA GLY A 28 21.40 -14.01 4.52
C GLY A 28 20.48 -13.81 5.71
N VAL A 29 20.21 -12.57 6.09
CA VAL A 29 19.29 -12.24 7.18
C VAL A 29 17.89 -12.74 6.83
N ILE A 30 17.42 -12.49 5.62
CA ILE A 30 16.09 -12.91 5.16
C ILE A 30 16.01 -14.44 5.08
N THR A 31 17.04 -15.09 4.55
CA THR A 31 17.10 -16.55 4.46
C THR A 31 16.98 -17.18 5.84
N ASN A 32 17.70 -16.64 6.83
CA ASN A 32 17.66 -17.16 8.20
C ASN A 32 16.29 -16.93 8.88
N LEU A 33 15.68 -15.78 8.64
CA LEU A 33 14.34 -15.51 9.16
C LEU A 33 13.30 -16.45 8.55
N GLU A 34 13.31 -16.62 7.23
CA GLU A 34 12.35 -17.50 6.55
C GLU A 34 12.58 -18.96 6.89
N GLY A 35 13.83 -19.34 7.15
CA GLY A 35 14.17 -20.68 7.59
C GLY A 35 13.99 -20.94 9.08
N GLU A 36 13.46 -19.99 9.81
CA GLU A 36 13.20 -20.07 11.26
C GLU A 36 14.48 -20.26 12.10
N LYS A 37 15.64 -19.92 11.56
CA LYS A 37 16.92 -20.00 12.27
C LYS A 37 17.14 -18.84 13.24
N THR A 38 16.50 -17.71 12.96
CA THR A 38 16.57 -16.49 13.79
C THR A 38 15.18 -15.92 13.94
N SER A 39 14.99 -15.09 14.97
CA SER A 39 13.74 -14.34 15.17
C SER A 39 13.98 -12.86 14.87
N PRO A 40 13.00 -12.15 14.30
CA PRO A 40 13.16 -10.72 14.06
C PRO A 40 13.14 -9.96 15.38
N ASN A 41 13.96 -8.90 15.47
CA ASN A 41 13.90 -8.00 16.62
C ASN A 41 12.80 -6.96 16.44
N GLU A 42 12.48 -6.22 17.50
CA GLU A 42 11.39 -5.24 17.49
C GLU A 42 11.56 -4.16 16.42
N PRO A 43 12.75 -3.51 16.27
CA PRO A 43 12.91 -2.53 15.21
C PRO A 43 12.70 -3.10 13.81
N PHE A 44 13.08 -4.35 13.56
CA PHE A 44 12.92 -4.99 12.27
C PHE A 44 11.44 -5.29 11.97
N ILE A 45 10.70 -5.74 12.98
CA ILE A 45 9.24 -5.95 12.85
C ILE A 45 8.56 -4.64 12.45
N LYS A 46 8.88 -3.55 13.13
CA LYS A 46 8.30 -2.24 12.83
C LYS A 46 8.69 -1.74 11.44
N LEU A 47 9.92 -2.02 11.02
CA LEU A 47 10.40 -1.65 9.69
C LEU A 47 9.61 -2.39 8.60
N ILE A 48 9.40 -3.68 8.74
CA ILE A 48 8.61 -4.47 7.80
C ILE A 48 7.18 -3.91 7.70
N CYS A 49 6.56 -3.65 8.84
CA CYS A 49 5.19 -3.13 8.87
C CYS A 49 5.07 -1.78 8.16
N ARG A 50 6.05 -0.91 8.34
CA ARG A 50 6.08 0.42 7.71
C ARG A 50 6.34 0.33 6.21
N GLU A 51 7.33 -0.46 5.79
CA GLU A 51 7.72 -0.56 4.38
C GLU A 51 6.67 -1.24 3.52
N PHE A 52 5.97 -2.22 4.06
CA PHE A 52 5.01 -3.02 3.30
C PHE A 52 3.55 -2.77 3.71
N ASN A 53 3.32 -1.78 4.55
CA ASN A 53 1.98 -1.43 5.05
C ASN A 53 1.26 -2.63 5.65
N VAL A 54 1.94 -3.35 6.52
CA VAL A 54 1.46 -4.58 7.14
C VAL A 54 0.89 -4.30 8.53
N ASN A 55 -0.21 -4.98 8.85
CA ASN A 55 -0.80 -4.96 10.18
C ASN A 55 0.14 -5.68 11.17
N GLU A 56 0.65 -4.96 12.15
CA GLU A 56 1.61 -5.50 13.13
C GLU A 56 1.02 -6.66 13.91
N ASP A 57 -0.25 -6.59 14.32
CA ASP A 57 -0.91 -7.69 15.05
C ASP A 57 -0.96 -8.95 14.20
N TRP A 58 -1.27 -8.82 12.90
CA TRP A 58 -1.24 -9.97 12.00
C TRP A 58 0.17 -10.55 11.89
N LEU A 59 1.19 -9.71 11.76
CA LEU A 59 2.56 -10.19 11.64
C LEU A 59 3.01 -10.93 12.89
N ARG A 60 2.64 -10.44 14.07
CA ARG A 60 3.04 -11.03 15.34
C ARG A 60 2.26 -12.29 15.70
N THR A 61 0.96 -12.26 15.52
CA THR A 61 0.06 -13.28 16.07
C THR A 61 -0.82 -13.98 15.04
N GLY A 62 -0.93 -13.42 13.84
CA GLY A 62 -1.86 -13.93 12.82
C GLY A 62 -3.26 -13.33 12.91
N ASP A 63 -3.51 -12.45 13.88
CA ASP A 63 -4.83 -11.84 14.06
C ASP A 63 -5.07 -10.71 13.06
N GLY A 64 -6.26 -10.72 12.44
CA GLY A 64 -6.67 -9.69 11.50
C GLY A 64 -6.15 -9.95 10.09
N GLU A 65 -6.12 -8.92 9.29
CA GLU A 65 -5.68 -8.98 7.89
C GLU A 65 -4.22 -8.54 7.75
N MET A 66 -3.54 -9.09 6.74
CA MET A 66 -2.12 -8.80 6.46
C MET A 66 -1.88 -7.32 6.27
N LYS A 67 -2.66 -6.66 5.44
CA LYS A 67 -2.47 -5.25 5.11
C LYS A 67 -3.23 -4.36 6.07
N GLN A 68 -2.59 -3.23 6.43
CA GLN A 68 -3.28 -2.19 7.16
C GLN A 68 -4.34 -1.55 6.26
N LYS A 69 -5.43 -1.14 6.90
CA LYS A 69 -6.46 -0.38 6.22
C LYS A 69 -5.92 1.02 5.94
N LEU A 70 -5.91 1.42 4.67
CA LEU A 70 -5.45 2.75 4.29
C LEU A 70 -6.41 3.82 4.77
N THR A 71 -5.86 4.95 5.23
CA THR A 71 -6.69 6.14 5.48
C THR A 71 -7.14 6.72 4.14
N ARG A 72 -8.16 7.59 4.17
CA ARG A 72 -8.61 8.27 2.95
C ARG A 72 -7.47 9.02 2.26
N ASN A 73 -6.63 9.72 3.03
CA ASN A 73 -5.50 10.45 2.46
C ASN A 73 -4.47 9.53 1.82
N GLN A 74 -4.22 8.38 2.43
CA GLN A 74 -3.31 7.38 1.86
C GLN A 74 -3.86 6.79 0.56
N GLU A 75 -5.14 6.50 0.49
CA GLU A 75 -5.81 6.02 -0.73
C GLU A 75 -5.69 7.04 -1.87
N ILE A 76 -5.94 8.31 -1.56
CA ILE A 76 -5.84 9.40 -2.54
C ILE A 76 -4.39 9.53 -3.03
N ALA A 77 -3.42 9.53 -2.12
CA ALA A 77 -2.01 9.67 -2.48
C ALA A 77 -1.54 8.52 -3.37
N GLU A 78 -1.95 7.31 -3.06
CA GLU A 78 -1.62 6.13 -3.85
C GLU A 78 -2.22 6.21 -5.25
N PHE A 79 -3.48 6.58 -5.36
CA PHE A 79 -4.15 6.77 -6.64
C PHE A 79 -3.49 7.87 -7.47
N MET A 80 -3.16 9.01 -6.85
CA MET A 80 -2.49 10.11 -7.55
C MET A 80 -1.12 9.68 -8.07
N GLY A 81 -0.37 8.87 -7.30
CA GLY A 81 0.90 8.33 -7.75
C GLY A 81 0.75 7.48 -9.02
N VAL A 82 -0.27 6.62 -9.06
CA VAL A 82 -0.57 5.82 -10.24
C VAL A 82 -0.92 6.70 -11.44
N VAL A 83 -1.79 7.68 -11.23
CA VAL A 83 -2.22 8.60 -12.31
C VAL A 83 -1.04 9.39 -12.88
N MET A 84 -0.13 9.85 -12.01
CA MET A 84 1.04 10.62 -12.44
C MET A 84 1.98 9.83 -13.35
N HIS A 85 1.99 8.51 -13.25
CA HIS A 85 2.80 7.63 -14.10
C HIS A 85 2.11 7.23 -15.40
N ASP A 86 0.82 7.56 -15.56
CA ASP A 86 0.13 7.31 -16.82
C ASP A 86 0.71 8.19 -17.94
N PRO A 87 0.62 7.74 -19.21
CA PRO A 87 0.93 8.62 -20.34
C PRO A 87 0.05 9.88 -20.35
N ASP A 88 0.56 10.98 -20.88
CA ASP A 88 -0.15 12.27 -20.90
C ASP A 88 -1.50 12.21 -21.61
N ASP A 89 -1.66 11.30 -22.59
CA ASP A 89 -2.91 11.10 -23.31
C ASP A 89 -3.87 10.10 -22.64
N SER A 90 -3.52 9.59 -21.47
CA SER A 90 -4.39 8.69 -20.73
C SER A 90 -5.71 9.38 -20.37
N PRO A 91 -6.87 8.74 -20.63
CA PRO A 91 -8.17 9.32 -20.26
C PRO A 91 -8.26 9.68 -18.79
N ARG A 92 -7.74 8.82 -17.93
CA ARG A 92 -7.74 9.03 -16.48
C ARG A 92 -6.89 10.24 -16.08
N LYS A 93 -5.68 10.37 -16.62
CA LYS A 93 -4.79 11.49 -16.33
C LYS A 93 -5.40 12.82 -16.82
N ARG A 94 -5.99 12.82 -18.01
CA ARG A 94 -6.66 14.00 -18.56
C ARG A 94 -7.86 14.43 -17.70
N PHE A 95 -8.67 13.46 -17.27
CA PHE A 95 -9.83 13.73 -16.43
C PHE A 95 -9.40 14.33 -15.08
N VAL A 96 -8.42 13.73 -14.42
CA VAL A 96 -7.91 14.23 -13.14
C VAL A 96 -7.35 15.64 -13.28
N SER A 97 -6.63 15.92 -14.36
CA SER A 97 -6.12 17.26 -14.66
C SER A 97 -7.25 18.30 -14.76
N ILE A 98 -8.36 17.93 -15.39
CA ILE A 98 -9.52 18.81 -15.53
C ILE A 98 -10.17 19.05 -14.16
N ILE A 99 -10.46 17.99 -13.40
CA ILE A 99 -11.14 18.16 -12.11
C ILE A 99 -10.29 18.86 -11.06
N SER A 100 -8.95 18.83 -11.21
CA SER A 100 -8.06 19.53 -10.30
C SER A 100 -8.23 21.06 -10.36
N LYS A 101 -8.84 21.57 -11.44
CA LYS A 101 -9.04 22.99 -11.68
C LYS A 101 -10.43 23.47 -11.26
N LEU A 102 -11.26 22.59 -10.77
CA LEU A 102 -12.63 22.96 -10.35
C LEU A 102 -12.59 23.86 -9.11
N SER A 103 -13.48 24.84 -9.09
CA SER A 103 -13.71 25.67 -7.91
C SER A 103 -14.43 24.86 -6.81
N VAL A 104 -14.50 25.41 -5.60
CA VAL A 104 -15.23 24.79 -4.50
C VAL A 104 -16.71 24.61 -4.87
N ASP A 105 -17.32 25.59 -5.51
CA ASP A 105 -18.72 25.54 -5.92
C ASP A 105 -18.94 24.45 -6.97
N GLU A 106 -18.03 24.33 -7.93
CA GLU A 106 -18.10 23.27 -8.94
C GLU A 106 -17.93 21.89 -8.33
N TRP A 107 -17.05 21.73 -7.35
CA TRP A 107 -16.91 20.48 -6.61
C TRP A 107 -18.20 20.13 -5.85
N GLN A 108 -18.85 21.13 -5.24
CA GLN A 108 -20.12 20.93 -4.53
C GLN A 108 -21.22 20.44 -5.49
N LEU A 109 -21.30 21.04 -6.67
CA LEU A 109 -22.26 20.63 -7.69
C LEU A 109 -22.00 19.19 -8.16
N LEU A 110 -20.75 18.84 -8.39
CA LEU A 110 -20.36 17.50 -8.81
C LEU A 110 -20.74 16.46 -7.73
N ALA A 111 -20.52 16.79 -6.46
CA ALA A 111 -20.90 15.92 -5.34
C ALA A 111 -22.41 15.69 -5.30
N GLU A 112 -23.22 16.72 -5.56
CA GLU A 112 -24.68 16.62 -5.60
C GLU A 112 -25.15 15.72 -6.76
N ILE A 113 -24.53 15.84 -7.92
CA ILE A 113 -24.82 14.99 -9.07
C ILE A 113 -24.51 13.53 -8.76
N ALA A 114 -23.34 13.27 -8.18
CA ALA A 114 -22.92 11.92 -7.80
C ALA A 114 -23.90 11.29 -6.81
N LYS A 115 -24.37 12.08 -5.84
CA LYS A 115 -25.36 11.62 -4.86
C LYS A 115 -26.68 11.23 -5.52
N LYS A 116 -27.16 12.03 -6.45
CA LYS A 116 -28.40 11.73 -7.19
C LYS A 116 -28.27 10.47 -8.02
N MET A 117 -27.12 10.26 -8.66
CA MET A 117 -26.87 9.05 -9.44
C MET A 117 -26.89 7.80 -8.55
N ALA A 118 -26.36 7.89 -7.34
CA ALA A 118 -26.37 6.79 -6.38
C ALA A 118 -27.79 6.49 -5.88
N GLU A 119 -28.64 7.50 -5.72
CA GLU A 119 -30.02 7.35 -5.26
C GLU A 119 -30.94 6.69 -6.31
N ASP A 120 -30.60 6.80 -7.58
CA ASP A 120 -31.40 6.22 -8.70
C ASP A 120 -31.15 4.71 -8.85
N GLU A 121 -30.18 4.16 -8.16
CA GLU A 121 -29.93 2.72 -8.14
C GLU A 121 -30.76 2.04 -7.05
#